data_3e7144e019aff9e381e5fdfbfb7d417f
#
_entry.id   3e7144e019aff9e381e5fdfbfb7d417f
#
_cell.length_a   1.000
_cell.length_b   1.000
_cell.length_c   1.000
_cell.angle_alpha   90.00
_cell.angle_beta   90.00
_cell.angle_gamma   90.00
#
_symmetry.space_group_name_H-M   'P 1'
#
loop_
_entity.id
_entity.type
_entity.pdbx_description
1 polymer ?
#
loop_
_entity_poly.entity_id
_entity_poly.type
_entity_poly.pdbx_seq_one_letter_code
_entity_poly.pdbx_strand_id
1 'polypeptide(L)'
;MLKHFTNEMNFDEEIKEGSVIVDFFATWCGPCKMEGVVLDELSKEKEDIKIIKIDTDEFSELAMKFGVMSIPTILFYKDGEMINKNIGFCDKEKLLSLLEK
;
A
#
# COMPACT_ATOMS: atom_id res chain seq x y z
N MET A 1 3.84 -0.23 11.12
CA MET A 1 4.96 0.60 10.64
C MET A 1 4.68 1.09 9.23
N LEU A 2 4.82 2.38 9.00
CA LEU A 2 4.58 2.97 7.68
C LEU A 2 5.88 3.53 7.13
N LYS A 3 6.22 3.21 5.89
CA LYS A 3 7.43 3.72 5.25
C LYS A 3 7.17 4.03 3.79
N HIS A 4 7.94 4.96 3.25
CA HIS A 4 7.89 5.33 1.84
C HIS A 4 8.94 4.53 1.09
N PHE A 5 8.53 3.95 -0.03
CA PHE A 5 9.44 3.18 -0.87
C PHE A 5 10.52 4.08 -1.45
N THR A 6 11.77 3.63 -1.41
CA THR A 6 12.91 4.38 -1.93
C THR A 6 13.72 3.50 -2.87
N ASN A 7 14.68 4.12 -3.57
CA ASN A 7 15.55 3.41 -4.51
C ASN A 7 16.42 2.34 -3.84
N GLU A 8 16.67 2.49 -2.54
CA GLU A 8 17.50 1.52 -1.82
C GLU A 8 16.72 0.29 -1.40
N MET A 9 15.39 0.32 -1.51
CA MET A 9 14.56 -0.79 -1.08
C MET A 9 14.35 -1.79 -2.20
N ASN A 10 14.16 -3.05 -1.82
CA ASN A 10 13.79 -4.12 -2.74
C ASN A 10 12.35 -4.50 -2.44
N PHE A 11 11.49 -4.41 -3.44
CA PHE A 11 10.06 -4.64 -3.24
C PHE A 11 9.77 -6.02 -2.67
N ASP A 12 10.41 -7.05 -3.24
CA ASP A 12 10.14 -8.42 -2.82
C ASP A 12 10.56 -8.65 -1.36
N GLU A 13 11.63 -8.00 -0.94
CA GLU A 13 12.07 -8.10 0.46
C GLU A 13 11.09 -7.42 1.39
N GLU A 14 10.52 -6.28 0.96
CA GLU A 14 9.63 -5.53 1.82
C GLU A 14 8.32 -6.24 2.10
N ILE A 15 7.84 -7.07 1.16
CA ILE A 15 6.53 -7.72 1.32
C ILE A 15 6.63 -9.15 1.84
N LYS A 16 7.81 -9.67 2.10
CA LYS A 16 7.96 -11.12 2.23
C LYS A 16 7.47 -11.71 3.55
N GLU A 17 7.31 -10.90 4.59
CA GLU A 17 6.90 -11.42 5.90
C GLU A 17 5.75 -10.64 6.48
N GLY A 18 4.77 -11.36 7.06
CA GLY A 18 3.68 -10.76 7.79
C GLY A 18 2.65 -10.09 6.91
N SER A 19 1.84 -9.25 7.53
CA SER A 19 0.78 -8.50 6.84
C SER A 19 1.35 -7.20 6.31
N VAL A 20 1.22 -6.99 4.99
CA VAL A 20 1.77 -5.80 4.34
C VAL A 20 0.71 -5.18 3.44
N ILE A 21 0.55 -3.87 3.56
CA ILE A 21 -0.30 -3.08 2.68
C ILE A 21 0.61 -2.23 1.81
N VAL A 22 0.41 -2.29 0.49
CA VAL A 22 1.17 -1.48 -0.47
C VAL A 22 0.21 -0.48 -1.09
N ASP A 23 0.52 0.81 -0.95
CA ASP A 23 -0.33 1.90 -1.43
C ASP A 23 0.37 2.65 -2.55
N PHE A 24 -0.11 2.46 -3.79
CA PHE A 24 0.36 3.23 -4.94
C PHE A 24 -0.43 4.53 -5.00
N PHE A 25 0.27 5.65 -4.91
CA PHE A 25 -0.35 6.97 -4.82
C PHE A 25 0.39 7.99 -5.69
N ALA A 26 -0.19 9.20 -5.80
CA ALA A 26 0.51 10.35 -6.36
C ALA A 26 0.22 11.56 -5.46
N THR A 27 1.16 12.51 -5.43
CA THR A 27 1.04 13.66 -4.54
C THR A 27 -0.10 14.60 -4.92
N TRP A 28 -0.52 14.57 -6.18
CA TRP A 28 -1.59 15.45 -6.70
C TRP A 28 -2.98 14.82 -6.61
N CYS A 29 -3.07 13.63 -6.09
CA CYS A 29 -4.30 12.83 -6.10
C CYS A 29 -5.11 13.05 -4.81
N GLY A 30 -6.32 13.61 -4.93
CA GLY A 30 -7.17 13.89 -3.77
C GLY A 30 -7.52 12.65 -2.96
N PRO A 31 -8.09 11.60 -3.58
CA PRO A 31 -8.41 10.38 -2.83
C PRO A 31 -7.19 9.72 -2.21
N CYS A 32 -6.00 9.89 -2.82
CA CYS A 32 -4.77 9.37 -2.24
C CYS A 32 -4.42 10.07 -0.93
N LYS A 33 -4.71 11.36 -0.85
CA LYS A 33 -4.46 12.13 0.38
C LYS A 33 -5.36 11.65 1.50
N MET A 34 -6.62 11.39 1.19
CA MET A 34 -7.55 10.83 2.17
C MET A 34 -7.08 9.46 2.64
N GLU A 35 -6.61 8.63 1.69
CA GLU A 35 -6.10 7.32 2.02
C GLU A 35 -4.88 7.43 2.92
N GLY A 36 -4.04 8.42 2.69
CA GLY A 36 -2.86 8.65 3.52
C GLY A 36 -3.21 8.88 4.98
N VAL A 37 -4.28 9.63 5.25
CA VAL A 37 -4.73 9.87 6.61
C VAL A 37 -5.17 8.55 7.28
N VAL A 38 -5.94 7.75 6.55
CA VAL A 38 -6.43 6.47 7.07
C VAL A 38 -5.25 5.52 7.35
N LEU A 39 -4.28 5.47 6.44
CA LEU A 39 -3.13 4.58 6.60
C LEU A 39 -2.24 5.03 7.76
N ASP A 40 -2.08 6.34 7.96
CA ASP A 40 -1.35 6.87 9.11
C ASP A 40 -2.00 6.41 10.42
N GLU A 41 -3.31 6.54 10.50
CA GLU A 41 -4.04 6.11 11.69
C GLU A 41 -3.89 4.62 11.92
N LEU A 42 -4.04 3.84 10.84
CA LEU A 42 -3.93 2.39 10.94
C LEU A 42 -2.55 1.97 11.43
N SER A 43 -1.51 2.63 10.92
CA SER A 43 -0.15 2.26 11.29
C SER A 43 0.13 2.52 12.77
N LYS A 44 -0.54 3.51 13.36
CA LYS A 44 -0.39 3.79 14.79
C LYS A 44 -1.20 2.82 15.64
N GLU A 45 -2.32 2.35 15.13
CA GLU A 45 -3.19 1.43 15.86
C GLU A 45 -2.74 -0.02 15.76
N LYS A 46 -2.16 -0.41 14.63
CA LYS A 46 -1.78 -1.80 14.36
C LYS A 46 -0.33 -1.85 13.94
N GLU A 47 0.57 -1.90 14.92
CA GLU A 47 2.01 -1.86 14.63
C GLU A 47 2.53 -3.11 13.95
N ASP A 48 1.78 -4.20 14.00
CA ASP A 48 2.15 -5.44 13.35
C ASP A 48 1.88 -5.41 11.84
N ILE A 49 1.16 -4.39 11.35
CA ILE A 49 0.91 -4.23 9.91
C ILE A 49 1.96 -3.29 9.34
N LYS A 50 2.63 -3.74 8.28
CA LYS A 50 3.60 -2.92 7.58
C LYS A 50 2.90 -2.24 6.41
N ILE A 51 3.11 -0.94 6.27
CA ILE A 51 2.50 -0.16 5.19
C ILE A 51 3.62 0.46 4.36
N ILE A 52 3.61 0.18 3.05
CA ILE A 52 4.60 0.70 2.12
C ILE A 52 3.89 1.63 1.15
N LYS A 53 4.30 2.90 1.12
CA LYS A 53 3.72 3.87 0.20
C LYS A 53 4.66 4.06 -0.99
N ILE A 54 4.10 3.94 -2.20
CA ILE A 54 4.89 4.02 -3.43
C ILE A 54 4.34 5.12 -4.33
N ASP A 55 5.15 6.14 -4.57
CA ASP A 55 4.79 7.26 -5.44
C ASP A 55 4.88 6.81 -6.90
N THR A 56 3.75 6.82 -7.61
CA THR A 56 3.72 6.31 -8.99
C THR A 56 4.46 7.22 -9.96
N ASP A 57 4.60 8.51 -9.65
CA ASP A 57 5.38 9.40 -10.50
C ASP A 57 6.87 9.14 -10.36
N GLU A 58 7.30 8.80 -9.14
CA GLU A 58 8.71 8.49 -8.89
C GLU A 58 9.07 7.08 -9.33
N PHE A 59 8.17 6.12 -9.12
CA PHE A 59 8.42 4.70 -9.42
C PHE A 59 7.44 4.19 -10.47
N SER A 60 7.45 4.87 -11.63
CA SER A 60 6.48 4.57 -12.67
C SER A 60 6.63 3.17 -13.25
N GLU A 61 7.86 2.66 -13.34
CA GLU A 61 8.08 1.31 -13.86
C GLU A 61 7.49 0.25 -12.93
N LEU A 62 7.64 0.46 -11.63
CA LEU A 62 7.08 -0.47 -10.66
C LEU A 62 5.55 -0.45 -10.73
N ALA A 63 4.98 0.75 -10.84
CA ALA A 63 3.52 0.88 -10.98
C ALA A 63 3.02 0.14 -12.22
N MET A 64 3.75 0.29 -13.35
CA MET A 64 3.39 -0.40 -14.58
C MET A 64 3.48 -1.91 -14.44
N LYS A 65 4.49 -2.38 -13.73
CA LYS A 65 4.67 -3.81 -13.50
C LYS A 65 3.46 -4.41 -12.79
N PHE A 66 2.85 -3.66 -11.89
CA PHE A 66 1.67 -4.14 -11.16
C PHE A 66 0.35 -3.74 -11.84
N GLY A 67 0.42 -3.16 -13.03
CA GLY A 67 -0.79 -2.82 -13.77
C GLY A 67 -1.60 -1.72 -13.14
N VAL A 68 -0.94 -0.79 -12.44
CA VAL A 68 -1.63 0.32 -11.77
C VAL A 68 -2.06 1.33 -12.81
N MET A 69 -3.38 1.44 -13.02
CA MET A 69 -3.96 2.38 -14.00
C MET A 69 -4.76 3.48 -13.33
N SER A 70 -5.16 3.26 -12.10
CA SER A 70 -5.91 4.24 -11.30
C SER A 70 -5.27 4.32 -9.93
N ILE A 71 -5.33 5.50 -9.29
CA ILE A 71 -4.79 5.66 -7.96
C ILE A 71 -5.85 6.26 -7.04
N PRO A 72 -5.83 5.88 -5.75
CA PRO A 72 -4.90 4.91 -5.18
C PRO A 72 -5.22 3.48 -5.60
N THR A 73 -4.18 2.65 -5.73
CA THR A 73 -4.32 1.22 -5.88
C THR A 73 -3.62 0.59 -4.68
N ILE A 74 -4.33 -0.27 -3.97
CA ILE A 74 -3.83 -0.84 -2.72
C ILE A 74 -3.73 -2.34 -2.87
N LEU A 75 -2.54 -2.89 -2.58
CA LEU A 75 -2.29 -4.32 -2.64
C LEU A 75 -2.12 -4.85 -1.22
N PHE A 76 -2.62 -6.05 -1.00
CA PHE A 76 -2.59 -6.69 0.32
C PHE A 76 -1.79 -7.98 0.24
N TYR A 77 -0.75 -8.07 1.08
CA TYR A 77 0.16 -9.22 1.09
C TYR A 77 0.16 -9.90 2.44
N LYS A 78 0.35 -11.22 2.42
CA LYS A 78 0.56 -12.00 3.62
C LYS A 78 1.70 -12.97 3.34
N ASP A 79 2.78 -12.81 4.08
CA ASP A 79 3.98 -13.66 3.96
C ASP A 79 4.44 -13.80 2.51
N GLY A 80 4.48 -12.68 1.81
CA GLY A 80 4.99 -12.61 0.44
C GLY A 80 3.97 -12.86 -0.65
N GLU A 81 2.75 -13.22 -0.30
CA GLU A 81 1.72 -13.57 -1.27
C GLU A 81 0.64 -12.49 -1.31
N MET A 82 0.30 -12.04 -2.52
CA MET A 82 -0.78 -11.07 -2.67
C MET A 82 -2.11 -11.78 -2.44
N ILE A 83 -2.85 -11.31 -1.42
CA ILE A 83 -4.12 -11.93 -1.06
C ILE A 83 -5.32 -11.12 -1.52
N ASN A 84 -5.15 -9.81 -1.75
CA ASN A 84 -6.24 -8.96 -2.21
C ASN A 84 -5.70 -7.71 -2.88
N LYS A 85 -6.60 -6.99 -3.57
CA LYS A 85 -6.30 -5.75 -4.25
C LYS A 85 -7.52 -4.86 -4.19
N ASN A 86 -7.33 -3.55 -3.98
CA ASN A 86 -8.43 -2.58 -3.99
C ASN A 86 -8.05 -1.38 -4.83
N ILE A 87 -8.91 -1.00 -5.76
CA ILE A 87 -8.70 0.17 -6.61
C ILE A 87 -9.63 1.28 -6.10
N GLY A 88 -9.06 2.44 -5.80
CA GLY A 88 -9.79 3.55 -5.24
C GLY A 88 -9.66 3.61 -3.73
N PHE A 89 -10.35 4.59 -3.13
CA PHE A 89 -10.31 4.80 -1.69
C PHE A 89 -10.84 3.58 -0.93
N CYS A 90 -10.20 3.26 0.19
CA CYS A 90 -10.54 2.10 1.01
C CYS A 90 -10.51 2.53 2.48
N ASP A 91 -11.66 2.47 3.17
CA ASP A 91 -11.70 2.89 4.56
C ASP A 91 -11.03 1.87 5.47
N LYS A 92 -10.86 2.23 6.75
CA LYS A 92 -10.08 1.42 7.68
C LYS A 92 -10.67 0.02 7.87
N GLU A 93 -12.00 -0.07 8.00
CA GLU A 93 -12.65 -1.37 8.19
C GLU A 93 -12.39 -2.29 7.01
N LYS A 94 -12.50 -1.75 5.81
CA LYS A 94 -12.29 -2.55 4.62
C LYS A 94 -10.83 -2.94 4.47
N LEU A 95 -9.90 -2.03 4.81
CA LEU A 95 -8.48 -2.37 4.79
C LEU A 95 -8.20 -3.58 5.66
N LEU A 96 -8.74 -3.56 6.88
CA LEU A 96 -8.54 -4.67 7.81
C LEU A 96 -9.15 -5.96 7.31
N SER A 97 -10.36 -5.89 6.73
CA SER A 97 -11.03 -7.08 6.22
C SER A 97 -10.27 -7.70 5.06
N LEU A 98 -9.64 -6.88 4.21
CA LEU A 98 -8.90 -7.38 3.06
C LEU A 98 -7.57 -8.01 3.47
N LEU A 99 -7.08 -7.73 4.67
CA LEU A 99 -5.89 -8.37 5.21
C LEU A 99 -6.18 -9.71 5.88
N GLU A 100 -7.44 -9.99 6.19
CA GLU A 100 -7.80 -11.22 6.90
C GLU A 100 -7.87 -12.45 6.03
N LYS A 101 -7.86 -12.27 4.74
CA LYS A 101 -8.01 -13.34 3.78
C LYS A 101 -7.11 -14.61 4.05
#